data_6f28eb65ef7e4ab59221af8b59bdac42
#
_entry.id   6f28eb65ef7e4ab59221af8b59bdac42
#
_cell.length_a   1.000
_cell.length_b   1.000
_cell.length_c   1.000
_cell.angle_alpha   90.00
_cell.angle_beta   90.00
_cell.angle_gamma   90.00
#
_symmetry.space_group_name_H-M   'P 1'
#
loop_
_entity.id
_entity.type
_entity.pdbx_description
1 polymer ?
#
loop_
_entity_poly.entity_id
_entity_poly.type
_entity_poly.pdbx_seq_one_letter_code
_entity_poly.pdbx_strand_id
1 'polypeptide(L)'
;MKKIITGILVGMLSASAFAQKNYVTFEAKIDNKNGDKLYILGPKKYKKEFSLNESGIFKDTLKVSEGMYRLDDGVEGTTLFLKPGMDLKLKMNAKEFDESIVYNGKGAKENNFLAQNALYEENYNYPEMLKADEATFANLLKVKTENDYKRLNDAKLEPVFVKMFTEEINESVLGLNQYYKEEQEIQKLNNAPSPTFNYENHKGGMTKLEDLRGKYVYIDVWATWCGPCIAEIPHMKKVEEAFHGKNIEFVGISVDTKKD
;
A
#
# COMPACT_ATOMS: atom_id res chain seq x y z
N MET A 1 -60.95 -24.79 -19.49
CA MET A 1 -59.89 -24.85 -18.48
C MET A 1 -58.53 -24.56 -19.11
N LYS A 2 -58.21 -23.34 -19.42
CA LYS A 2 -56.92 -22.90 -19.99
C LYS A 2 -56.71 -21.39 -19.71
N LYS A 3 -56.44 -20.98 -18.49
CA LYS A 3 -56.00 -19.61 -18.14
C LYS A 3 -55.46 -19.53 -16.72
N ILE A 4 -54.41 -20.24 -16.29
CA ILE A 4 -53.72 -20.06 -15.01
C ILE A 4 -52.22 -20.46 -15.07
N ILE A 5 -51.52 -20.28 -16.13
CA ILE A 5 -50.08 -20.60 -16.13
C ILE A 5 -49.16 -19.41 -16.48
N THR A 6 -49.71 -18.25 -16.88
CA THR A 6 -48.91 -17.12 -17.38
C THR A 6 -48.49 -16.12 -16.30
N GLY A 7 -48.95 -16.26 -15.05
CA GLY A 7 -48.70 -15.27 -13.98
C GLY A 7 -47.45 -15.54 -13.10
N ILE A 8 -46.91 -16.75 -13.09
CA ILE A 8 -45.84 -17.13 -12.14
C ILE A 8 -44.42 -16.90 -12.69
N LEU A 9 -44.26 -16.83 -14.02
CA LEU A 9 -42.92 -16.65 -14.62
C LEU A 9 -42.41 -15.20 -14.60
N VAL A 10 -43.29 -14.20 -14.50
CA VAL A 10 -42.91 -12.77 -14.46
C VAL A 10 -42.45 -12.33 -13.06
N GLY A 11 -42.94 -12.99 -12.00
CA GLY A 11 -42.57 -12.66 -10.62
C GLY A 11 -41.16 -13.11 -10.21
N MET A 12 -40.62 -14.16 -10.81
CA MET A 12 -39.28 -14.65 -10.46
C MET A 12 -38.12 -13.88 -11.13
N LEU A 13 -38.41 -13.26 -12.30
CA LEU A 13 -37.39 -12.40 -12.98
C LEU A 13 -37.22 -11.04 -12.30
N SER A 14 -38.24 -10.52 -11.64
CA SER A 14 -38.16 -9.26 -10.92
C SER A 14 -37.47 -9.35 -9.56
N ALA A 15 -37.59 -10.50 -8.89
CA ALA A 15 -36.90 -10.71 -7.57
C ALA A 15 -35.39 -10.81 -7.74
N SER A 16 -34.87 -11.41 -8.81
CA SER A 16 -33.44 -11.48 -9.08
C SER A 16 -32.81 -10.12 -9.41
N ALA A 17 -33.56 -9.22 -10.06
CA ALA A 17 -33.08 -7.86 -10.41
C ALA A 17 -33.00 -6.93 -9.20
N PHE A 18 -33.82 -7.14 -8.17
CA PHE A 18 -33.79 -6.37 -6.92
C PHE A 18 -32.69 -6.86 -5.97
N ALA A 19 -32.41 -8.17 -5.93
CA ALA A 19 -31.32 -8.74 -5.11
C ALA A 19 -29.94 -8.26 -5.57
N GLN A 20 -29.74 -8.07 -6.88
CA GLN A 20 -28.47 -7.66 -7.45
C GLN A 20 -28.07 -6.20 -7.15
N LYS A 21 -29.00 -5.35 -6.69
CA LYS A 21 -28.71 -3.94 -6.37
C LYS A 21 -27.95 -3.74 -5.06
N ASN A 22 -27.96 -4.71 -4.15
CA ASN A 22 -27.37 -4.57 -2.81
C ASN A 22 -26.04 -5.32 -2.63
N TYR A 23 -25.56 -6.00 -3.64
CA TYR A 23 -24.33 -6.81 -3.59
C TYR A 23 -23.44 -6.48 -4.80
N VAL A 24 -22.17 -6.77 -4.66
CA VAL A 24 -21.22 -6.86 -5.77
C VAL A 24 -21.07 -8.34 -6.10
N THR A 25 -21.20 -8.72 -7.36
CA THR A 25 -20.72 -10.02 -7.86
C THR A 25 -19.26 -9.87 -8.23
N PHE A 26 -18.43 -10.77 -7.75
CA PHE A 26 -17.00 -10.78 -8.05
C PHE A 26 -16.58 -12.17 -8.54
N GLU A 27 -15.88 -12.20 -9.66
CA GLU A 27 -15.32 -13.39 -10.26
C GLU A 27 -13.85 -13.11 -10.65
N ALA A 28 -12.91 -13.98 -10.26
CA ALA A 28 -11.52 -13.83 -10.64
C ALA A 28 -10.98 -15.15 -11.21
N LYS A 29 -10.39 -15.07 -12.40
CA LYS A 29 -9.57 -16.11 -13.01
C LYS A 29 -8.12 -15.67 -12.98
N ILE A 30 -7.30 -16.38 -12.21
CA ILE A 30 -5.89 -16.06 -11.99
C ILE A 30 -5.05 -17.20 -12.54
N ASP A 31 -4.25 -16.88 -13.56
CA ASP A 31 -3.25 -17.79 -14.09
C ASP A 31 -2.00 -17.77 -13.19
N ASN A 32 -1.28 -18.88 -13.03
CA ASN A 32 -0.10 -19.02 -12.17
C ASN A 32 -0.33 -18.54 -10.72
N LYS A 33 -1.54 -18.73 -10.19
CA LYS A 33 -1.96 -18.27 -8.86
C LYS A 33 -1.03 -18.70 -7.74
N ASN A 34 -0.86 -17.84 -6.72
CA ASN A 34 -0.02 -18.08 -5.56
C ASN A 34 -0.66 -19.02 -4.53
N GLY A 35 -1.98 -19.21 -4.59
CA GLY A 35 -2.72 -20.07 -3.65
C GLY A 35 -4.17 -20.32 -4.10
N ASP A 36 -4.90 -21.06 -3.27
CA ASP A 36 -6.31 -21.40 -3.51
C ASP A 36 -7.27 -20.47 -2.72
N LYS A 37 -6.73 -19.37 -2.19
CA LYS A 37 -7.50 -18.34 -1.47
C LYS A 37 -7.21 -16.97 -2.05
N LEU A 38 -8.24 -16.13 -2.07
CA LEU A 38 -8.20 -14.74 -2.46
C LEU A 38 -8.97 -13.94 -1.43
N TYR A 39 -8.50 -12.77 -1.09
CA TYR A 39 -9.11 -11.93 -0.06
C TYR A 39 -9.52 -10.58 -0.63
N ILE A 40 -10.66 -10.06 -0.17
CA ILE A 40 -11.01 -8.64 -0.30
C ILE A 40 -11.09 -8.06 1.10
N LEU A 41 -10.22 -7.09 1.34
CA LEU A 41 -10.07 -6.37 2.61
C LEU A 41 -10.63 -4.96 2.46
N GLY A 42 -11.20 -4.40 3.52
CA GLY A 42 -11.80 -3.09 3.45
C GLY A 42 -11.95 -2.37 4.78
N PRO A 43 -12.65 -1.23 4.79
CA PRO A 43 -12.88 -0.42 5.98
C PRO A 43 -13.52 -1.22 7.12
N LYS A 44 -13.32 -0.75 8.36
CA LYS A 44 -13.90 -1.36 9.58
C LYS A 44 -13.55 -2.84 9.75
N LYS A 45 -12.34 -3.24 9.34
CA LYS A 45 -11.84 -4.64 9.39
C LYS A 45 -12.66 -5.60 8.51
N TYR A 46 -13.31 -5.10 7.46
CA TYR A 46 -13.98 -5.96 6.51
C TYR A 46 -12.97 -6.92 5.87
N LYS A 47 -13.30 -8.20 5.87
CA LYS A 47 -12.54 -9.25 5.20
C LYS A 47 -13.51 -10.25 4.59
N LYS A 48 -13.38 -10.49 3.29
CA LYS A 48 -14.04 -11.58 2.59
C LYS A 48 -12.98 -12.50 1.99
N GLU A 49 -13.08 -13.77 2.31
CA GLU A 49 -12.27 -14.84 1.72
C GLU A 49 -13.06 -15.51 0.58
N PHE A 50 -12.37 -15.78 -0.51
CA PHE A 50 -12.84 -16.59 -1.63
C PHE A 50 -12.01 -17.86 -1.69
N SER A 51 -12.65 -18.97 -1.92
CA SER A 51 -12.00 -20.24 -2.22
C SER A 51 -12.14 -20.58 -3.70
N LEU A 52 -11.14 -21.25 -4.23
CA LEU A 52 -11.15 -21.73 -5.59
C LEU A 52 -12.26 -22.77 -5.78
N ASN A 53 -13.06 -22.64 -6.82
CA ASN A 53 -14.07 -23.62 -7.17
C ASN A 53 -13.50 -24.73 -8.09
N GLU A 54 -14.31 -25.76 -8.38
CA GLU A 54 -13.92 -26.89 -9.25
C GLU A 54 -13.51 -26.46 -10.67
N SER A 55 -13.96 -25.29 -11.13
CA SER A 55 -13.60 -24.73 -12.45
C SER A 55 -12.32 -23.90 -12.40
N GLY A 56 -11.63 -23.81 -11.26
CA GLY A 56 -10.41 -23.02 -11.12
C GLY A 56 -10.66 -21.49 -11.06
N ILE A 57 -11.84 -21.07 -10.58
CA ILE A 57 -12.27 -19.67 -10.53
C ILE A 57 -12.64 -19.31 -9.10
N PHE A 58 -12.24 -18.13 -8.64
CA PHE A 58 -12.74 -17.51 -7.42
C PHE A 58 -14.04 -16.76 -7.73
N LYS A 59 -15.13 -17.09 -7.07
CA LYS A 59 -16.43 -16.46 -7.35
C LYS A 59 -17.31 -16.43 -6.12
N ASP A 60 -17.82 -15.25 -5.80
CA ASP A 60 -18.82 -15.05 -4.74
C ASP A 60 -19.48 -13.68 -4.87
N THR A 61 -20.40 -13.38 -3.95
CA THR A 61 -21.03 -12.08 -3.79
C THR A 61 -20.50 -11.38 -2.53
N LEU A 62 -20.44 -10.05 -2.60
CA LEU A 62 -19.92 -9.19 -1.56
C LEU A 62 -21.02 -8.22 -1.09
N LYS A 63 -21.22 -8.14 0.21
CA LYS A 63 -22.01 -7.06 0.81
C LYS A 63 -21.04 -5.98 1.28
N VAL A 64 -20.93 -4.92 0.50
CA VAL A 64 -19.97 -3.83 0.73
C VAL A 64 -20.69 -2.49 0.68
N SER A 65 -20.13 -1.47 1.32
CA SER A 65 -20.44 -0.06 1.05
C SER A 65 -19.60 0.42 -0.14
N GLU A 66 -20.01 1.52 -0.75
CA GLU A 66 -19.21 2.20 -1.77
C GLU A 66 -17.87 2.68 -1.17
N GLY A 67 -16.75 2.38 -1.84
CA GLY A 67 -15.43 2.78 -1.36
C GLY A 67 -14.27 1.98 -1.94
N MET A 68 -13.06 2.29 -1.44
CA MET A 68 -11.84 1.59 -1.78
C MET A 68 -11.65 0.36 -0.90
N TYR A 69 -11.19 -0.71 -1.53
CA TYR A 69 -10.89 -2.02 -0.95
C TYR A 69 -9.53 -2.50 -1.46
N ARG A 70 -9.00 -3.54 -0.87
CA ARG A 70 -7.79 -4.22 -1.34
C ARG A 70 -8.11 -5.64 -1.73
N LEU A 71 -7.75 -6.03 -2.93
CA LEU A 71 -7.64 -7.43 -3.34
C LEU A 71 -6.25 -7.92 -2.91
N ASP A 72 -6.18 -9.13 -2.34
CA ASP A 72 -4.95 -9.71 -1.81
C ASP A 72 -4.95 -11.21 -2.07
N ASP A 73 -3.90 -11.75 -2.68
CA ASP A 73 -3.77 -13.17 -3.00
C ASP A 73 -2.89 -13.95 -2.01
N GLY A 74 -2.46 -13.25 -0.94
CA GLY A 74 -1.59 -13.78 0.11
C GLY A 74 -0.11 -13.51 -0.12
N VAL A 75 0.28 -13.02 -1.31
CA VAL A 75 1.64 -12.60 -1.68
C VAL A 75 1.64 -11.14 -2.11
N GLU A 76 0.74 -10.78 -3.00
CA GLU A 76 0.60 -9.42 -3.54
C GLU A 76 -0.85 -8.94 -3.45
N GLY A 77 -1.07 -7.65 -3.69
CA GLY A 77 -2.42 -7.11 -3.67
C GLY A 77 -2.55 -5.74 -4.30
N THR A 78 -3.75 -5.49 -4.83
CA THR A 78 -4.07 -4.27 -5.56
C THR A 78 -5.31 -3.59 -5.01
N THR A 79 -5.47 -2.31 -5.30
CA THR A 79 -6.64 -1.52 -4.88
C THR A 79 -7.83 -1.79 -5.79
N LEU A 80 -9.01 -1.91 -5.17
CA LEU A 80 -10.31 -2.05 -5.82
C LEU A 80 -11.24 -0.90 -5.43
N PHE A 81 -12.01 -0.41 -6.37
CA PHE A 81 -13.21 0.36 -6.09
C PHE A 81 -14.44 -0.54 -6.18
N LEU A 82 -15.21 -0.63 -5.10
CA LEU A 82 -16.43 -1.43 -5.04
C LEU A 82 -17.62 -0.57 -4.68
N LYS A 83 -18.74 -0.85 -5.35
CA LYS A 83 -20.03 -0.21 -5.15
C LYS A 83 -21.16 -1.23 -5.32
N PRO A 84 -22.19 -1.24 -4.46
CA PRO A 84 -23.33 -2.13 -4.62
C PRO A 84 -23.93 -2.10 -6.02
N GLY A 85 -24.18 -3.26 -6.59
CA GLY A 85 -24.70 -3.43 -7.95
C GLY A 85 -23.61 -3.53 -9.04
N MET A 86 -22.33 -3.57 -8.68
CA MET A 86 -21.25 -3.93 -9.60
C MET A 86 -21.24 -5.44 -9.91
N ASP A 87 -20.71 -5.79 -11.08
CA ASP A 87 -20.48 -7.17 -11.53
C ASP A 87 -19.10 -7.22 -12.16
N LEU A 88 -18.10 -7.54 -11.35
CA LEU A 88 -16.68 -7.49 -11.73
C LEU A 88 -16.15 -8.88 -12.07
N LYS A 89 -15.45 -8.95 -13.20
CA LYS A 89 -14.71 -10.13 -13.63
C LYS A 89 -13.26 -9.76 -13.83
N LEU A 90 -12.40 -10.25 -12.94
CA LEU A 90 -10.95 -10.10 -13.01
C LEU A 90 -10.33 -11.24 -13.82
N LYS A 91 -9.39 -10.90 -14.68
CA LYS A 91 -8.43 -11.81 -15.27
C LYS A 91 -7.04 -11.27 -15.04
N MET A 92 -6.14 -12.11 -14.53
CA MET A 92 -4.73 -11.75 -14.31
C MET A 92 -3.83 -12.99 -14.31
N ASN A 93 -2.52 -12.76 -14.35
CA ASN A 93 -1.46 -13.73 -14.16
C ASN A 93 -0.63 -13.33 -12.94
N ALA A 94 -0.58 -14.16 -11.89
CA ALA A 94 0.11 -13.79 -10.64
C ALA A 94 1.64 -13.65 -10.79
N LYS A 95 2.25 -14.08 -11.90
CA LYS A 95 3.66 -13.82 -12.20
C LYS A 95 3.94 -12.44 -12.82
N GLU A 96 2.91 -11.79 -13.30
CA GLU A 96 2.91 -10.46 -13.90
C GLU A 96 1.72 -9.72 -13.28
N PHE A 97 1.77 -9.57 -11.93
CA PHE A 97 0.59 -9.25 -11.14
C PHE A 97 -0.05 -7.94 -11.64
N ASP A 98 0.65 -6.82 -11.55
CA ASP A 98 0.09 -5.52 -11.89
C ASP A 98 -0.10 -5.32 -13.40
N GLU A 99 0.81 -5.83 -14.24
CA GLU A 99 0.79 -5.66 -15.70
C GLU A 99 -0.34 -6.44 -16.37
N SER A 100 -0.81 -7.52 -15.74
CA SER A 100 -1.79 -8.42 -16.34
C SER A 100 -3.23 -8.21 -15.84
N ILE A 101 -3.45 -7.32 -14.89
CA ILE A 101 -4.77 -7.04 -14.33
C ILE A 101 -5.71 -6.45 -15.37
N VAL A 102 -6.81 -7.16 -15.66
CA VAL A 102 -7.88 -6.66 -16.52
C VAL A 102 -9.24 -6.98 -15.90
N TYR A 103 -10.04 -5.94 -15.71
CA TYR A 103 -11.42 -6.06 -15.26
C TYR A 103 -12.40 -5.93 -16.41
N ASN A 104 -13.48 -6.73 -16.35
CA ASN A 104 -14.63 -6.67 -17.23
C ASN A 104 -15.92 -6.58 -16.40
N GLY A 105 -17.01 -6.18 -17.06
CA GLY A 105 -18.32 -6.07 -16.43
C GLY A 105 -18.61 -4.67 -15.86
N LYS A 106 -19.63 -4.59 -15.02
CA LYS A 106 -20.08 -3.33 -14.43
C LYS A 106 -19.16 -2.90 -13.29
N GLY A 107 -18.52 -1.75 -13.41
CA GLY A 107 -17.48 -1.25 -12.51
C GLY A 107 -16.04 -1.51 -13.01
N ALA A 108 -15.91 -2.07 -14.21
CA ALA A 108 -14.61 -2.35 -14.81
C ALA A 108 -13.81 -1.09 -15.14
N LYS A 109 -14.47 0.02 -15.48
CA LYS A 109 -13.77 1.26 -15.85
C LYS A 109 -12.92 1.80 -14.70
N GLU A 110 -13.52 1.95 -13.54
CA GLU A 110 -12.88 2.46 -12.33
C GLU A 110 -11.73 1.53 -11.90
N ASN A 111 -11.95 0.23 -11.94
CA ASN A 111 -10.95 -0.74 -11.52
C ASN A 111 -9.79 -0.90 -12.53
N ASN A 112 -10.06 -0.80 -13.83
CA ASN A 112 -8.99 -0.73 -14.84
C ASN A 112 -8.20 0.58 -14.74
N PHE A 113 -8.85 1.69 -14.38
CA PHE A 113 -8.14 2.94 -14.11
C PHE A 113 -7.18 2.78 -12.92
N LEU A 114 -7.61 2.15 -11.82
CA LEU A 114 -6.75 1.88 -10.67
C LEU A 114 -5.55 1.00 -11.04
N ALA A 115 -5.77 -0.08 -11.80
CA ALA A 115 -4.68 -0.95 -12.25
C ALA A 115 -3.67 -0.19 -13.14
N GLN A 116 -4.15 0.60 -14.09
CA GLN A 116 -3.28 1.43 -14.93
C GLN A 116 -2.56 2.53 -14.13
N ASN A 117 -3.22 3.05 -13.08
CA ASN A 117 -2.60 4.04 -12.21
C ASN A 117 -1.49 3.42 -11.37
N ALA A 118 -1.65 2.19 -10.86
CA ALA A 118 -0.60 1.48 -10.12
C ALA A 118 0.67 1.35 -10.99
N LEU A 119 0.53 0.89 -12.23
CA LEU A 119 1.65 0.81 -13.18
C LEU A 119 2.27 2.19 -13.51
N TYR A 120 1.45 3.22 -13.61
CA TYR A 120 1.97 4.58 -13.83
C TYR A 120 2.80 5.05 -12.65
N GLU A 121 2.33 4.86 -11.42
CA GLU A 121 3.04 5.25 -10.19
C GLU A 121 4.35 4.44 -10.02
N GLU A 122 4.32 3.14 -10.28
CA GLU A 122 5.51 2.27 -10.21
C GLU A 122 6.61 2.72 -11.17
N ASN A 123 6.24 3.13 -12.39
CA ASN A 123 7.17 3.57 -13.41
C ASN A 123 7.52 5.06 -13.31
N TYR A 124 6.99 5.79 -12.32
CA TYR A 124 7.33 7.20 -12.13
C TYR A 124 8.69 7.36 -11.46
N ASN A 125 9.53 8.25 -12.00
CA ASN A 125 10.90 8.44 -11.47
C ASN A 125 10.92 9.35 -10.23
N TYR A 126 10.35 8.87 -9.13
CA TYR A 126 10.37 9.57 -7.84
C TYR A 126 11.79 9.88 -7.32
N PRO A 127 12.79 8.98 -7.45
CA PRO A 127 14.15 9.28 -7.00
C PRO A 127 14.77 10.50 -7.67
N GLU A 128 14.50 10.74 -8.95
CA GLU A 128 14.97 11.94 -9.65
C GLU A 128 14.27 13.20 -9.14
N MET A 129 12.96 13.15 -8.98
CA MET A 129 12.17 14.26 -8.46
C MET A 129 12.60 14.66 -7.04
N LEU A 130 12.84 13.69 -6.15
CA LEU A 130 13.20 13.94 -4.76
C LEU A 130 14.64 14.43 -4.56
N LYS A 131 15.53 14.17 -5.50
CA LYS A 131 16.91 14.68 -5.50
C LYS A 131 17.06 16.06 -6.14
N ALA A 132 16.03 16.57 -6.82
CA ALA A 132 16.06 17.86 -7.47
C ALA A 132 16.16 19.03 -6.47
N ASP A 133 16.58 20.20 -6.94
CA ASP A 133 16.44 21.43 -6.16
C ASP A 133 14.95 21.82 -5.98
N GLU A 134 14.68 22.71 -5.04
CA GLU A 134 13.32 23.08 -4.64
C GLU A 134 12.46 23.60 -5.83
N ALA A 135 13.02 24.39 -6.71
CA ALA A 135 12.29 24.93 -7.86
C ALA A 135 11.98 23.85 -8.90
N THR A 136 12.93 22.98 -9.15
CA THR A 136 12.77 21.81 -10.03
C THR A 136 11.79 20.81 -9.46
N PHE A 137 11.89 20.48 -8.16
CA PHE A 137 10.92 19.62 -7.48
C PHE A 137 9.50 20.17 -7.59
N ALA A 138 9.30 21.45 -7.27
CA ALA A 138 7.98 22.09 -7.34
C ALA A 138 7.39 22.02 -8.76
N ASN A 139 8.21 22.23 -9.80
CA ASN A 139 7.77 22.11 -11.18
C ASN A 139 7.43 20.66 -11.57
N LEU A 140 8.25 19.69 -11.20
CA LEU A 140 7.99 18.27 -11.48
C LEU A 140 6.72 17.79 -10.78
N LEU A 141 6.51 18.17 -9.50
CA LEU A 141 5.31 17.84 -8.75
C LEU A 141 4.06 18.46 -9.39
N LYS A 142 4.16 19.73 -9.85
CA LYS A 142 3.06 20.38 -10.57
C LYS A 142 2.71 19.63 -11.84
N VAL A 143 3.70 19.31 -12.68
CA VAL A 143 3.50 18.58 -13.95
C VAL A 143 2.91 17.21 -13.71
N LYS A 144 3.40 16.47 -12.68
CA LYS A 144 2.81 15.18 -12.28
C LYS A 144 1.35 15.35 -11.90
N THR A 145 1.04 16.30 -11.03
CA THR A 145 -0.32 16.56 -10.55
C THR A 145 -1.29 16.92 -11.70
N GLU A 146 -0.85 17.77 -12.63
CA GLU A 146 -1.63 18.13 -13.82
C GLU A 146 -1.90 16.90 -14.70
N ASN A 147 -0.92 16.01 -14.87
CA ASN A 147 -1.07 14.76 -15.61
C ASN A 147 -2.04 13.79 -14.90
N ASP A 148 -1.98 13.69 -13.58
CA ASP A 148 -2.88 12.83 -12.80
C ASP A 148 -4.34 13.31 -12.93
N TYR A 149 -4.59 14.60 -12.79
CA TYR A 149 -5.91 15.18 -13.03
C TYR A 149 -6.38 15.00 -14.46
N LYS A 150 -5.48 15.17 -15.43
CA LYS A 150 -5.81 14.97 -16.84
C LYS A 150 -6.25 13.52 -17.09
N ARG A 151 -5.48 12.53 -16.62
CA ARG A 151 -5.81 11.10 -16.75
C ARG A 151 -7.14 10.77 -16.10
N LEU A 152 -7.39 11.29 -14.89
CA LEU A 152 -8.65 11.09 -14.15
C LEU A 152 -9.85 11.66 -14.93
N ASN A 153 -9.74 12.88 -15.46
CA ASN A 153 -10.82 13.54 -16.19
C ASN A 153 -11.10 12.89 -17.56
N ASP A 154 -10.04 12.48 -18.27
CA ASP A 154 -10.17 11.87 -19.59
C ASP A 154 -10.81 10.47 -19.52
N ALA A 155 -10.70 9.77 -18.40
CA ALA A 155 -11.21 8.42 -18.21
C ALA A 155 -12.75 8.35 -18.11
N LYS A 156 -13.44 9.47 -17.89
CA LYS A 156 -14.93 9.56 -17.81
C LYS A 156 -15.53 8.53 -16.85
N LEU A 157 -15.05 8.54 -15.61
CA LEU A 157 -15.41 7.63 -14.53
C LEU A 157 -16.65 8.14 -13.77
N GLU A 158 -17.19 7.32 -12.86
CA GLU A 158 -18.31 7.72 -12.01
C GLU A 158 -17.93 8.91 -11.11
N PRO A 159 -18.83 9.91 -10.91
CA PRO A 159 -18.52 11.12 -10.16
C PRO A 159 -18.02 10.86 -8.73
N VAL A 160 -18.56 9.84 -8.06
CA VAL A 160 -18.13 9.46 -6.71
C VAL A 160 -16.69 8.94 -6.71
N PHE A 161 -16.32 8.13 -7.68
CA PHE A 161 -14.94 7.67 -7.84
C PHE A 161 -14.00 8.83 -8.13
N VAL A 162 -14.39 9.73 -9.06
CA VAL A 162 -13.59 10.93 -9.38
C VAL A 162 -13.34 11.76 -8.14
N LYS A 163 -14.37 11.98 -7.30
CA LYS A 163 -14.19 12.71 -6.03
C LYS A 163 -13.18 12.03 -5.11
N MET A 164 -13.35 10.73 -4.86
CA MET A 164 -12.45 9.98 -3.98
C MET A 164 -11.00 9.98 -4.49
N PHE A 165 -10.81 9.76 -5.78
CA PHE A 165 -9.48 9.75 -6.37
C PHE A 165 -8.84 11.15 -6.45
N THR A 166 -9.65 12.21 -6.58
CA THR A 166 -9.20 13.60 -6.43
C THR A 166 -8.65 13.88 -5.02
N GLU A 167 -9.32 13.37 -3.99
CA GLU A 167 -8.84 13.47 -2.60
C GLU A 167 -7.51 12.72 -2.43
N GLU A 168 -7.38 11.53 -3.03
CA GLU A 168 -6.12 10.75 -3.02
C GLU A 168 -4.96 11.48 -3.73
N ILE A 169 -5.20 12.09 -4.89
CA ILE A 169 -4.19 12.93 -5.58
C ILE A 169 -3.75 14.07 -4.66
N ASN A 170 -4.68 14.77 -4.00
CA ASN A 170 -4.34 15.88 -3.11
C ASN A 170 -3.52 15.42 -1.89
N GLU A 171 -3.89 14.31 -1.29
CA GLU A 171 -3.14 13.71 -0.17
C GLU A 171 -1.74 13.28 -0.61
N SER A 172 -1.58 12.70 -1.79
CA SER A 172 -0.28 12.35 -2.38
C SER A 172 0.60 13.58 -2.59
N VAL A 173 0.04 14.67 -3.11
CA VAL A 173 0.78 15.94 -3.27
C VAL A 173 1.27 16.49 -1.93
N LEU A 174 0.43 16.46 -0.90
CA LEU A 174 0.81 16.88 0.45
C LEU A 174 1.91 15.99 1.03
N GLY A 175 1.75 14.67 0.89
CA GLY A 175 2.73 13.69 1.35
C GLY A 175 4.08 13.84 0.67
N LEU A 176 4.11 14.02 -0.65
CA LEU A 176 5.35 14.24 -1.42
C LEU A 176 6.05 15.54 -1.02
N ASN A 177 5.29 16.64 -0.81
CA ASN A 177 5.87 17.89 -0.33
C ASN A 177 6.49 17.74 1.06
N GLN A 178 5.82 17.04 1.97
CA GLN A 178 6.34 16.80 3.32
C GLN A 178 7.59 15.93 3.26
N TYR A 179 7.53 14.82 2.53
CA TYR A 179 8.66 13.90 2.37
C TYR A 179 9.89 14.60 1.76
N TYR A 180 9.68 15.42 0.72
CA TYR A 180 10.75 16.20 0.12
C TYR A 180 11.42 17.13 1.14
N LYS A 181 10.63 17.85 1.96
CA LYS A 181 11.19 18.74 3.01
C LYS A 181 11.98 17.95 4.06
N GLU A 182 11.46 16.82 4.51
CA GLU A 182 12.15 15.95 5.46
C GLU A 182 13.48 15.44 4.89
N GLU A 183 13.49 14.99 3.64
CA GLU A 183 14.72 14.58 2.94
C GLU A 183 15.73 15.72 2.83
N GLN A 184 15.29 16.94 2.50
CA GLN A 184 16.18 18.10 2.44
C GLN A 184 16.79 18.44 3.81
N GLU A 185 16.05 18.31 4.91
CA GLU A 185 16.59 18.49 6.25
C GLU A 185 17.61 17.38 6.60
N ILE A 186 17.32 16.13 6.24
CA ILE A 186 18.27 15.00 6.41
C ILE A 186 19.55 15.25 5.60
N GLN A 187 19.43 15.73 4.35
CA GLN A 187 20.59 16.03 3.52
C GLN A 187 21.49 17.12 4.11
N LYS A 188 20.94 18.09 4.84
CA LYS A 188 21.74 19.12 5.57
C LYS A 188 22.59 18.51 6.69
N LEU A 189 22.19 17.37 7.22
CA LEU A 189 22.95 16.65 8.24
C LEU A 189 24.13 15.85 7.65
N ASN A 190 24.14 15.62 6.34
CA ASN A 190 25.25 14.96 5.67
C ASN A 190 26.53 15.79 5.80
N ASN A 191 27.57 15.19 6.38
CA ASN A 191 28.85 15.84 6.71
C ASN A 191 28.75 16.93 7.81
N ALA A 192 27.61 17.12 8.45
CA ALA A 192 27.52 17.95 9.64
C ALA A 192 28.07 17.20 10.86
N PRO A 193 28.54 17.91 11.89
CA PRO A 193 28.85 17.28 13.17
C PRO A 193 27.65 16.49 13.68
N SER A 194 27.87 15.24 14.11
CA SER A 194 26.82 14.42 14.70
C SER A 194 26.17 15.12 15.89
N PRO A 195 24.83 15.07 16.04
CA PRO A 195 24.19 15.44 17.28
C PRO A 195 24.83 14.70 18.46
N THR A 196 25.04 15.40 19.57
CA THR A 196 25.57 14.77 20.78
C THR A 196 24.49 14.01 21.53
N PHE A 197 24.89 13.04 22.33
CA PHE A 197 24.01 12.37 23.27
C PHE A 197 24.67 12.18 24.63
N ASN A 198 23.84 12.04 25.67
CA ASN A 198 24.25 11.70 27.01
C ASN A 198 23.12 10.89 27.65
N TYR A 199 23.21 9.56 27.53
CA TYR A 199 22.15 8.67 27.97
C TYR A 199 22.63 7.71 29.06
N GLU A 200 21.68 7.27 29.87
CA GLU A 200 21.90 6.25 30.88
C GLU A 200 22.30 4.92 30.23
N ASN A 201 23.40 4.32 30.74
CA ASN A 201 23.88 3.04 30.25
C ASN A 201 23.22 1.90 31.04
N HIS A 202 22.82 0.83 30.34
CA HIS A 202 22.23 -0.36 31.00
C HIS A 202 23.18 -1.04 32.01
N LYS A 203 24.49 -0.84 31.88
CA LYS A 203 25.51 -1.30 32.84
C LYS A 203 25.66 -0.36 34.03
N GLY A 204 24.92 0.73 34.08
CA GLY A 204 24.99 1.79 35.06
C GLY A 204 25.89 2.94 34.61
N GLY A 205 25.61 4.14 35.16
CA GLY A 205 26.28 5.37 34.76
C GLY A 205 25.74 5.96 33.45
N MET A 206 26.51 6.88 32.89
CA MET A 206 26.14 7.63 31.67
C MET A 206 27.13 7.32 30.55
N THR A 207 26.65 7.33 29.32
CA THR A 207 27.49 7.27 28.11
C THR A 207 27.27 8.54 27.30
N LYS A 208 28.34 9.25 26.99
CA LYS A 208 28.36 10.46 26.18
C LYS A 208 29.08 10.21 24.87
N LEU A 209 28.59 10.82 23.79
CA LEU A 209 29.26 10.73 22.50
C LEU A 209 30.69 11.29 22.57
N GLU A 210 30.89 12.35 23.35
CA GLU A 210 32.20 13.00 23.53
C GLU A 210 33.27 12.08 24.16
N ASP A 211 32.85 11.12 24.99
CA ASP A 211 33.75 10.15 25.64
C ASP A 211 34.30 9.13 24.65
N LEU A 212 33.71 9.04 23.45
CA LEU A 212 34.10 8.10 22.39
C LEU A 212 35.00 8.76 21.32
N ARG A 213 35.46 9.98 21.54
CA ARG A 213 36.34 10.69 20.61
C ARG A 213 37.61 9.90 20.31
N GLY A 214 38.06 9.94 19.05
CA GLY A 214 39.19 9.18 18.55
C GLY A 214 38.87 7.78 18.04
N LYS A 215 37.62 7.36 18.16
CA LYS A 215 37.09 6.12 17.57
C LYS A 215 36.08 6.38 16.48
N TYR A 216 35.90 5.43 15.59
CA TYR A 216 34.65 5.37 14.80
C TYR A 216 33.53 4.91 15.72
N VAL A 217 32.35 5.52 15.62
CA VAL A 217 31.20 5.14 16.43
C VAL A 217 30.09 4.67 15.50
N TYR A 218 29.72 3.39 15.64
CA TYR A 218 28.55 2.84 14.96
C TYR A 218 27.35 2.95 15.91
N ILE A 219 26.33 3.71 15.52
CA ILE A 219 25.15 3.92 16.33
C ILE A 219 23.97 3.16 15.71
N ASP A 220 23.39 2.24 16.48
CA ASP A 220 22.15 1.54 16.18
C ASP A 220 21.03 2.12 17.03
N VAL A 221 19.93 2.52 16.39
CA VAL A 221 18.74 3.08 17.07
C VAL A 221 17.61 2.06 16.98
N TRP A 222 17.15 1.58 18.12
CA TRP A 222 16.18 0.49 18.21
C TRP A 222 15.12 0.71 19.29
N ALA A 223 14.12 -0.18 19.35
CA ALA A 223 13.10 -0.19 20.40
C ALA A 223 12.59 -1.61 20.65
N THR A 224 12.06 -1.87 21.84
CA THR A 224 11.49 -3.18 22.23
C THR A 224 10.25 -3.56 21.43
N TRP A 225 9.53 -2.60 20.90
CA TRP A 225 8.35 -2.77 20.04
C TRP A 225 8.69 -2.83 18.53
N CYS A 226 9.95 -2.59 18.15
CA CYS A 226 10.40 -2.64 16.76
C CYS A 226 10.77 -4.10 16.37
N GLY A 227 9.84 -4.85 15.84
CA GLY A 227 10.05 -6.23 15.40
C GLY A 227 11.24 -6.41 14.45
N PRO A 228 11.36 -5.64 13.35
CA PRO A 228 12.53 -5.68 12.47
C PRO A 228 13.85 -5.40 13.18
N CYS A 229 13.90 -4.40 14.09
CA CYS A 229 15.12 -4.10 14.87
C CYS A 229 15.54 -5.29 15.73
N ILE A 230 14.60 -5.96 16.39
CA ILE A 230 14.88 -7.16 17.19
C ILE A 230 15.40 -8.30 16.33
N ALA A 231 14.84 -8.50 15.13
CA ALA A 231 15.29 -9.51 14.19
C ALA A 231 16.72 -9.26 13.69
N GLU A 232 17.18 -8.00 13.64
CA GLU A 232 18.53 -7.60 13.21
C GLU A 232 19.59 -7.82 14.30
N ILE A 233 19.25 -7.87 15.59
CA ILE A 233 20.20 -8.04 16.71
C ILE A 233 21.21 -9.18 16.51
N PRO A 234 20.83 -10.40 16.04
CA PRO A 234 21.79 -11.47 15.82
C PRO A 234 22.82 -11.16 14.72
N HIS A 235 22.43 -10.36 13.72
CA HIS A 235 23.32 -9.93 12.64
C HIS A 235 24.28 -8.85 13.15
N MET A 236 23.79 -7.90 13.92
CA MET A 236 24.58 -6.84 14.55
C MET A 236 25.65 -7.42 15.48
N LYS A 237 25.34 -8.44 16.28
CA LYS A 237 26.33 -9.13 17.13
C LYS A 237 27.47 -9.73 16.31
N LYS A 238 27.19 -10.32 15.14
CA LYS A 238 28.22 -10.85 14.25
C LYS A 238 29.12 -9.75 13.68
N VAL A 239 28.52 -8.59 13.34
CA VAL A 239 29.29 -7.44 12.87
C VAL A 239 30.20 -6.90 13.98
N GLU A 240 29.68 -6.71 15.19
CA GLU A 240 30.46 -6.29 16.36
C GLU A 240 31.62 -7.23 16.62
N GLU A 241 31.40 -8.56 16.57
CA GLU A 241 32.40 -9.57 16.74
C GLU A 241 33.50 -9.52 15.67
N ALA A 242 33.12 -9.29 14.40
CA ALA A 242 34.06 -9.16 13.28
C ALA A 242 34.95 -7.91 13.37
N PHE A 243 34.51 -6.89 14.08
CA PHE A 243 35.21 -5.63 14.31
C PHE A 243 35.89 -5.57 15.70
N HIS A 244 35.81 -6.64 16.48
CA HIS A 244 36.46 -6.70 17.78
C HIS A 244 37.97 -6.37 17.68
N GLY A 245 38.44 -5.47 18.56
CA GLY A 245 39.83 -5.01 18.55
C GLY A 245 40.19 -3.98 17.47
N LYS A 246 39.24 -3.53 16.68
CA LYS A 246 39.39 -2.39 15.75
C LYS A 246 39.08 -1.08 16.46
N ASN A 247 39.45 0.05 15.84
CA ASN A 247 39.19 1.39 16.39
C ASN A 247 37.74 1.84 16.11
N ILE A 248 36.78 1.01 16.51
CA ILE A 248 35.33 1.28 16.37
C ILE A 248 34.58 0.89 17.64
N GLU A 249 33.61 1.67 18.03
CA GLU A 249 32.70 1.41 19.15
C GLU A 249 31.27 1.25 18.64
N PHE A 250 30.57 0.22 19.12
CA PHE A 250 29.16 -0.03 18.79
C PHE A 250 28.28 0.46 19.93
N VAL A 251 27.34 1.34 19.62
CA VAL A 251 26.44 1.99 20.59
C VAL A 251 25.00 1.74 20.17
N GLY A 252 24.27 0.93 20.94
CA GLY A 252 22.83 0.77 20.79
C GLY A 252 22.09 1.81 21.62
N ILE A 253 21.22 2.61 20.98
CA ILE A 253 20.36 3.59 21.63
C ILE A 253 18.91 3.09 21.55
N SER A 254 18.30 2.81 22.71
CA SER A 254 16.86 2.55 22.76
C SER A 254 16.08 3.86 22.77
N VAL A 255 15.00 3.92 21.98
CA VAL A 255 14.02 5.02 22.03
C VAL A 255 12.83 4.70 22.93
N ASP A 256 12.90 3.63 23.71
CA ASP A 256 11.89 3.31 24.70
C ASP A 256 11.84 4.38 25.81
N THR A 257 10.65 4.75 26.25
CA THR A 257 10.43 5.88 27.14
C THR A 257 10.69 5.59 28.61
N LYS A 258 10.83 4.33 29.00
CA LYS A 258 11.17 3.89 30.37
C LYS A 258 11.90 2.54 30.36
N LYS A 259 12.79 2.35 31.35
CA LYS A 259 13.23 1.04 31.77
C LYS A 259 12.05 0.34 32.46
N ASP A 260 11.49 -0.66 31.88
CA ASP A 260 10.69 -1.67 32.56
C ASP A 260 11.54 -2.93 32.73
#